data_cf31e3f68abe192d5d5e69feae90e4a7
#
_entry.id   cf31e3f68abe192d5d5e69feae90e4a7
#
_cell.length_a   1.000
_cell.length_b   1.000
_cell.length_c   1.000
_cell.angle_alpha   90.00
_cell.angle_beta   90.00
_cell.angle_gamma   90.00
#
_symmetry.space_group_name_H-M   'P 1'
#
loop_
_entity.id
_entity.type
_entity.pdbx_description
1 polymer ?
#
loop_
_entity_poly.entity_id
_entity_poly.type
_entity_poly.pdbx_seq_one_letter_code
_entity_poly.pdbx_strand_id
1 'polypeptide(L)'
;MQLNKLSKKMSYLLRHSTEPRYVDEYGWADVVDIIKELRKREPKFNLRALEQIVAEDEKGRYSFDNSHTRIRANQGHSIPNIQVEMSQPEPPKLLYHGTATRFLDSIMSEGLKPMSRQFVHISPDYETAVKVGSRHGKPVVLEFRARNFVADGNELYLSANGVWQAKFVPAEYLAVCEK
;
A
#
# COMPACT_ATOMS: atom_id res chain seq x y z
N MET A 1 -6.91 21.41 14.65
CA MET A 1 -7.28 20.43 13.58
C MET A 1 -6.53 19.13 13.80
N GLN A 2 -7.21 17.99 13.83
CA GLN A 2 -6.56 16.68 14.07
C GLN A 2 -6.17 16.03 12.74
N LEU A 3 -5.07 16.45 12.15
CA LEU A 3 -4.62 16.01 10.81
C LEU A 3 -4.51 14.48 10.69
N ASN A 4 -4.04 13.78 11.73
CA ASN A 4 -3.94 12.31 11.72
C ASN A 4 -5.29 11.60 11.51
N LYS A 5 -6.39 12.11 12.08
CA LYS A 5 -7.73 11.53 11.88
C LYS A 5 -8.25 11.82 10.48
N LEU A 6 -7.96 12.99 9.96
CA LEU A 6 -8.33 13.38 8.60
C LEU A 6 -7.54 12.59 7.55
N SER A 7 -6.23 12.39 7.77
CA SER A 7 -5.39 11.52 6.93
C SER A 7 -5.92 10.07 6.88
N LYS A 8 -6.37 9.51 8.02
CA LYS A 8 -7.01 8.18 8.03
C LYS A 8 -8.31 8.15 7.24
N LYS A 9 -9.16 9.18 7.37
CA LYS A 9 -10.41 9.27 6.60
C LYS A 9 -10.11 9.42 5.11
N MET A 10 -9.17 10.27 4.73
CA MET A 10 -8.72 10.43 3.35
C MET A 10 -8.20 9.11 2.77
N SER A 11 -7.37 8.38 3.54
CA SER A 11 -6.90 7.05 3.13
C SER A 11 -8.04 6.08 2.82
N TYR A 12 -9.09 6.10 3.65
CA TYR A 12 -10.28 5.29 3.41
C TYR A 12 -11.00 5.69 2.12
N LEU A 13 -11.23 6.98 1.90
CA LEU A 13 -11.91 7.49 0.71
C LEU A 13 -11.19 7.10 -0.59
N LEU A 14 -9.86 7.22 -0.59
CA LEU A 14 -9.04 6.96 -1.77
C LEU A 14 -8.81 5.47 -2.06
N ARG A 15 -8.94 4.59 -1.06
CA ARG A 15 -8.55 3.18 -1.19
C ARG A 15 -9.68 2.17 -1.04
N HIS A 16 -10.71 2.51 -0.26
CA HIS A 16 -11.68 1.53 0.24
C HIS A 16 -13.14 1.94 0.03
N SER A 17 -13.43 3.21 -0.30
CA SER A 17 -14.82 3.68 -0.47
C SER A 17 -15.35 3.29 -1.85
N THR A 18 -16.35 2.41 -1.87
CA THR A 18 -17.04 1.97 -3.09
C THR A 18 -18.37 2.69 -3.31
N GLU A 19 -19.06 3.10 -2.22
CA GLU A 19 -20.33 3.82 -2.24
C GLU A 19 -20.34 4.91 -1.16
N PRO A 20 -20.21 6.18 -1.54
CA PRO A 20 -19.86 6.67 -2.87
C PRO A 20 -18.42 6.36 -3.25
N ARG A 21 -18.18 6.09 -4.52
CA ARG A 21 -16.84 5.95 -5.08
C ARG A 21 -16.29 7.34 -5.43
N TYR A 22 -15.13 7.68 -4.91
CA TYR A 22 -14.46 8.98 -5.11
C TYR A 22 -13.37 8.94 -6.17
N VAL A 23 -12.89 7.75 -6.53
CA VAL A 23 -11.75 7.58 -7.44
C VAL A 23 -12.18 7.00 -8.79
N ASP A 24 -11.51 7.41 -9.84
CA ASP A 24 -11.63 6.81 -11.16
C ASP A 24 -10.91 5.44 -11.24
N GLU A 25 -10.84 4.88 -12.43
CA GLU A 25 -10.18 3.60 -12.69
C GLU A 25 -8.65 3.62 -12.48
N TYR A 26 -8.04 4.80 -12.51
CA TYR A 26 -6.61 5.01 -12.24
C TYR A 26 -6.32 5.46 -10.80
N GLY A 27 -7.32 5.46 -9.95
CA GLY A 27 -7.20 5.81 -8.53
C GLY A 27 -7.19 7.31 -8.24
N TRP A 28 -7.48 8.16 -9.23
CA TRP A 28 -7.54 9.61 -9.05
C TRP A 28 -8.93 10.07 -8.56
N ALA A 29 -8.93 10.94 -7.56
CA ALA A 29 -10.10 11.64 -7.04
C ALA A 29 -9.97 13.14 -7.26
N ASP A 30 -11.09 13.83 -7.45
CA ASP A 30 -11.12 15.29 -7.44
C ASP A 30 -10.82 15.83 -6.03
N VAL A 31 -9.88 16.75 -5.95
CA VAL A 31 -9.48 17.41 -4.69
C VAL A 31 -10.67 18.10 -4.03
N VAL A 32 -11.56 18.70 -4.83
CA VAL A 32 -12.76 19.37 -4.34
C VAL A 32 -13.69 18.42 -3.61
N ASP A 33 -13.90 17.21 -4.15
CA ASP A 33 -14.76 16.19 -3.53
C ASP A 33 -14.17 15.65 -2.24
N ILE A 34 -12.86 15.41 -2.22
CA ILE A 34 -12.16 14.96 -1.01
C ILE A 34 -12.25 16.05 0.08
N ILE A 35 -12.00 17.32 -0.25
CA ILE A 35 -12.15 18.44 0.69
C ILE A 35 -13.56 18.52 1.22
N LYS A 36 -14.57 18.44 0.35
CA LYS A 36 -16.00 18.48 0.73
C LYS A 36 -16.34 17.37 1.73
N GLU A 37 -15.84 16.15 1.50
CA GLU A 37 -16.07 15.01 2.39
C GLU A 37 -15.35 15.17 3.75
N LEU A 38 -14.14 15.71 3.75
CA LEU A 38 -13.38 15.95 4.98
C LEU A 38 -13.96 17.11 5.79
N ARG A 39 -14.58 18.12 5.14
CA ARG A 39 -15.30 19.21 5.80
C ARG A 39 -16.50 18.76 6.63
N LYS A 40 -17.07 17.61 6.38
CA LYS A 40 -18.13 17.04 7.24
C LYS A 40 -17.63 16.77 8.68
N ARG A 41 -16.31 16.59 8.85
CA ARG A 41 -15.67 16.38 10.17
C ARG A 41 -14.93 17.61 10.67
N GLU A 42 -14.38 18.41 9.78
CA GLU A 42 -13.61 19.61 10.08
C GLU A 42 -14.02 20.73 9.12
N PRO A 43 -15.02 21.56 9.46
CA PRO A 43 -15.59 22.58 8.56
C PRO A 43 -14.57 23.56 7.96
N LYS A 44 -13.45 23.81 8.67
CA LYS A 44 -12.37 24.70 8.21
C LYS A 44 -11.34 24.02 7.32
N PHE A 45 -11.52 22.73 7.00
CA PHE A 45 -10.60 22.00 6.14
C PHE A 45 -10.56 22.61 4.73
N ASN A 46 -9.37 22.75 4.16
CA ASN A 46 -9.14 23.40 2.87
C ASN A 46 -7.95 22.75 2.13
N LEU A 47 -7.64 23.22 0.92
CA LEU A 47 -6.56 22.72 0.09
C LEU A 47 -5.22 22.76 0.82
N ARG A 48 -4.89 23.85 1.50
CA ARG A 48 -3.63 23.98 2.26
C ARG A 48 -3.50 22.91 3.32
N ALA A 49 -4.58 22.57 4.03
CA ALA A 49 -4.57 21.48 5.01
C ALA A 49 -4.43 20.10 4.37
N LEU A 50 -4.98 19.90 3.18
CA LEU A 50 -4.82 18.69 2.39
C LEU A 50 -3.37 18.53 1.91
N GLU A 51 -2.78 19.58 1.37
CA GLU A 51 -1.36 19.63 0.96
C GLU A 51 -0.43 19.35 2.14
N GLN A 52 -0.73 19.90 3.32
CA GLN A 52 0.02 19.62 4.54
C GLN A 52 -0.03 18.13 4.91
N ILE A 53 -1.19 17.48 4.85
CA ILE A 53 -1.31 16.04 5.11
C ILE A 53 -0.43 15.24 4.15
N VAL A 54 -0.39 15.61 2.88
CA VAL A 54 0.43 14.91 1.87
C VAL A 54 1.91 15.18 2.09
N ALA A 55 2.31 16.41 2.39
CA ALA A 55 3.70 16.80 2.64
C ALA A 55 4.29 16.16 3.92
N GLU A 56 3.48 16.02 4.97
CA GLU A 56 3.89 15.40 6.24
C GLU A 56 3.79 13.86 6.22
N ASP A 57 3.35 13.27 5.11
CA ASP A 57 3.23 11.81 4.99
C ASP A 57 4.56 11.15 4.67
N GLU A 58 5.36 10.87 5.69
CA GLU A 58 6.67 10.20 5.59
C GLU A 58 6.67 8.91 4.75
N LYS A 59 5.49 8.28 4.56
CA LYS A 59 5.35 7.05 3.77
C LYS A 59 5.04 7.29 2.30
N GLY A 60 4.90 8.57 1.87
CA GLY A 60 4.58 8.93 0.50
C GLY A 60 3.34 8.23 -0.06
N ARG A 61 2.30 8.05 0.78
CA ARG A 61 1.10 7.27 0.41
C ARG A 61 0.22 7.94 -0.63
N TYR A 62 0.39 9.24 -0.83
CA TYR A 62 -0.47 10.06 -1.68
C TYR A 62 0.34 10.86 -2.67
N SER A 63 -0.25 11.14 -3.83
CA SER A 63 0.31 12.05 -4.83
C SER A 63 -0.78 12.96 -5.39
N PHE A 64 -0.43 14.22 -5.64
CA PHE A 64 -1.21 15.12 -6.48
C PHE A 64 -0.82 14.96 -7.94
N ASP A 65 -1.71 15.36 -8.84
CA ASP A 65 -1.35 15.69 -10.20
C ASP A 65 -0.61 17.03 -10.25
N ASN A 66 -0.05 17.40 -11.42
CA ASN A 66 0.74 18.63 -11.56
C ASN A 66 -0.05 19.92 -11.26
N SER A 67 -1.36 19.88 -11.38
CA SER A 67 -2.25 21.05 -11.15
C SER A 67 -2.80 21.10 -9.72
N HIS A 68 -2.56 20.09 -8.89
CA HIS A 68 -3.16 19.90 -7.58
C HIS A 68 -4.69 19.87 -7.59
N THR A 69 -5.29 19.55 -8.74
CA THR A 69 -6.75 19.38 -8.87
C THR A 69 -7.20 17.96 -8.60
N ARG A 70 -6.29 16.99 -8.73
CA ARG A 70 -6.54 15.57 -8.46
C ARG A 70 -5.56 15.01 -7.45
N ILE A 71 -6.01 14.03 -6.66
CA ILE A 71 -5.22 13.33 -5.66
C ILE A 71 -5.47 11.82 -5.76
N ARG A 72 -4.42 11.01 -5.55
CA ARG A 72 -4.56 9.55 -5.48
C ARG A 72 -3.78 8.94 -4.32
N ALA A 73 -4.16 7.74 -3.92
CA ALA A 73 -3.30 6.88 -3.14
C ALA A 73 -2.34 6.11 -4.08
N ASN A 74 -1.06 6.04 -3.72
CA ASN A 74 -0.03 5.41 -4.56
C ASN A 74 -0.10 3.87 -4.55
N GLN A 75 -0.81 3.28 -3.57
CA GLN A 75 -0.97 1.82 -3.43
C GLN A 75 -1.99 1.46 -2.34
N GLY A 76 -2.34 0.18 -2.24
CA GLY A 76 -3.12 -0.37 -1.13
C GLY A 76 -4.63 -0.33 -1.31
N HIS A 77 -5.11 -0.24 -2.55
CA HIS A 77 -6.54 -0.24 -2.87
C HIS A 77 -7.19 -1.61 -2.60
N SER A 78 -8.42 -1.57 -2.10
CA SER A 78 -9.36 -2.70 -2.10
C SER A 78 -10.56 -2.45 -3.03
N ILE A 79 -10.66 -1.24 -3.60
CA ILE A 79 -11.67 -0.92 -4.62
C ILE A 79 -11.35 -1.77 -5.87
N PRO A 80 -12.32 -2.52 -6.42
CA PRO A 80 -12.09 -3.35 -7.59
C PRO A 80 -11.65 -2.54 -8.82
N ASN A 81 -10.80 -3.15 -9.66
CA ASN A 81 -10.40 -2.62 -10.97
C ASN A 81 -9.67 -1.27 -10.95
N ILE A 82 -8.97 -0.96 -9.87
CA ILE A 82 -8.07 0.20 -9.85
C ILE A 82 -6.73 -0.18 -10.50
N GLN A 83 -6.31 0.61 -11.49
CA GLN A 83 -5.07 0.44 -12.26
C GLN A 83 -4.09 1.57 -11.93
N VAL A 84 -3.54 1.57 -10.71
CA VAL A 84 -2.50 2.53 -10.37
C VAL A 84 -1.22 2.22 -11.15
N GLU A 85 -0.64 3.25 -11.73
CA GLU A 85 0.62 3.15 -12.45
C GLU A 85 1.75 2.65 -11.52
N MET A 86 2.42 1.59 -11.95
CA MET A 86 3.54 0.97 -11.25
C MET A 86 4.63 0.62 -12.24
N SER A 87 5.88 0.66 -11.80
CA SER A 87 7.03 0.22 -12.58
C SER A 87 7.39 -1.24 -12.29
N GLN A 88 8.18 -1.84 -13.19
CA GLN A 88 8.72 -3.19 -13.03
C GLN A 88 10.26 -3.17 -13.19
N PRO A 89 11.00 -2.49 -12.29
CA PRO A 89 12.45 -2.50 -12.34
C PRO A 89 13.00 -3.87 -11.93
N GLU A 90 14.26 -4.13 -12.24
CA GLU A 90 14.95 -5.32 -11.72
C GLU A 90 14.94 -5.31 -10.19
N PRO A 91 14.41 -6.36 -9.53
CA PRO A 91 14.34 -6.38 -8.07
C PRO A 91 15.71 -6.72 -7.45
N PRO A 92 15.93 -6.36 -6.18
CA PRO A 92 17.03 -6.88 -5.41
C PRO A 92 16.91 -8.41 -5.26
N LYS A 93 18.01 -9.08 -4.86
CA LYS A 93 18.02 -10.54 -4.66
C LYS A 93 16.93 -10.99 -3.69
N LEU A 94 16.82 -10.26 -2.57
CA LEU A 94 15.87 -10.53 -1.49
C LEU A 94 15.02 -9.27 -1.20
N LEU A 95 13.77 -9.51 -0.90
CA LEU A 95 12.82 -8.60 -0.28
C LEU A 95 12.22 -9.28 0.95
N TYR A 96 11.37 -8.57 1.70
CA TYR A 96 10.90 -9.06 2.99
C TYR A 96 9.39 -8.89 3.14
N HIS A 97 8.75 -9.86 3.81
CA HIS A 97 7.35 -9.75 4.18
C HIS A 97 7.18 -9.94 5.67
N GLY A 98 6.65 -8.92 6.34
CA GLY A 98 6.34 -8.97 7.77
C GLY A 98 4.93 -9.45 8.02
N THR A 99 4.79 -10.49 8.83
CA THR A 99 3.51 -11.07 9.23
C THR A 99 3.51 -11.41 10.72
N ALA A 100 2.43 -11.99 11.24
CA ALA A 100 2.40 -12.53 12.60
C ALA A 100 2.57 -14.05 12.59
N THR A 101 3.17 -14.58 13.65
CA THR A 101 3.46 -16.03 13.81
C THR A 101 2.24 -16.91 13.57
N ARG A 102 1.03 -16.46 13.97
CA ARG A 102 -0.24 -17.20 13.78
C ARG A 102 -0.61 -17.46 12.32
N PHE A 103 -0.03 -16.71 11.37
CA PHE A 103 -0.29 -16.88 9.93
C PHE A 103 0.81 -17.66 9.21
N LEU A 104 1.91 -18.00 9.90
CA LEU A 104 3.08 -18.58 9.29
C LEU A 104 2.79 -19.90 8.58
N ASP A 105 2.12 -20.83 9.26
CA ASP A 105 1.82 -22.17 8.71
C ASP A 105 0.97 -22.08 7.44
N SER A 106 -0.06 -21.23 7.46
CA SER A 106 -0.91 -20.97 6.28
C SER A 106 -0.10 -20.39 5.12
N ILE A 107 0.77 -19.41 5.38
CA ILE A 107 1.58 -18.77 4.36
C ILE A 107 2.58 -19.76 3.77
N MET A 108 3.24 -20.57 4.60
CA MET A 108 4.24 -21.54 4.14
C MET A 108 3.62 -22.71 3.38
N SER A 109 2.31 -22.98 3.54
CA SER A 109 1.59 -23.98 2.78
C SER A 109 0.93 -23.46 1.51
N GLU A 110 0.39 -22.22 1.56
CA GLU A 110 -0.49 -21.67 0.53
C GLU A 110 0.11 -20.49 -0.25
N GLY A 111 1.24 -19.94 0.21
CA GLY A 111 1.83 -18.72 -0.32
C GLY A 111 1.21 -17.44 0.25
N LEU A 112 1.75 -16.28 -0.15
CA LEU A 112 1.22 -14.98 0.23
C LEU A 112 0.09 -14.57 -0.73
N LYS A 113 -1.07 -14.32 -0.15
CA LYS A 113 -2.28 -13.85 -0.83
C LYS A 113 -2.56 -12.39 -0.49
N PRO A 114 -3.13 -11.59 -1.42
CA PRO A 114 -3.38 -10.15 -1.18
C PRO A 114 -4.49 -9.86 -0.18
N MET A 115 -5.27 -10.87 0.22
CA MET A 115 -6.42 -10.79 1.11
C MET A 115 -7.49 -9.80 0.60
N SER A 116 -7.80 -8.75 1.37
CA SER A 116 -8.74 -7.69 0.97
C SER A 116 -8.17 -6.64 0.01
N ARG A 117 -6.89 -6.74 -0.35
CA ARG A 117 -6.21 -5.81 -1.26
C ARG A 117 -6.07 -6.42 -2.66
N GLN A 118 -5.64 -5.63 -3.62
CA GLN A 118 -5.35 -6.13 -4.97
C GLN A 118 -4.00 -6.84 -5.07
N PHE A 119 -3.05 -6.49 -4.18
CA PHE A 119 -1.68 -6.98 -4.21
C PHE A 119 -1.17 -7.34 -2.81
N VAL A 120 -0.28 -8.32 -2.76
CA VAL A 120 0.61 -8.57 -1.63
C VAL A 120 1.62 -7.44 -1.56
N HIS A 121 1.79 -6.83 -0.38
CA HIS A 121 2.80 -5.79 -0.15
C HIS A 121 4.07 -6.40 0.42
N ILE A 122 5.19 -6.00 -0.14
CA ILE A 122 6.51 -6.55 0.17
C ILE A 122 7.44 -5.39 0.54
N SER A 123 8.19 -5.55 1.61
CA SER A 123 9.07 -4.53 2.16
C SER A 123 10.47 -4.61 1.54
N PRO A 124 11.15 -3.48 1.32
CA PRO A 124 12.51 -3.46 0.80
C PRO A 124 13.55 -3.96 1.81
N ASP A 125 13.25 -3.86 3.10
CA ASP A 125 14.17 -4.18 4.20
C ASP A 125 13.48 -4.91 5.36
N TYR A 126 14.32 -5.55 6.20
CA TYR A 126 13.90 -6.34 7.35
C TYR A 126 13.19 -5.50 8.42
N GLU A 127 13.71 -4.32 8.74
CA GLU A 127 13.19 -3.44 9.80
C GLU A 127 11.77 -2.95 9.47
N THR A 128 11.55 -2.62 8.20
CA THR A 128 10.21 -2.25 7.70
C THR A 128 9.26 -3.44 7.81
N ALA A 129 9.72 -4.65 7.45
CA ALA A 129 8.91 -5.87 7.56
C ALA A 129 8.53 -6.17 9.02
N VAL A 130 9.46 -6.04 9.97
CA VAL A 130 9.17 -6.19 11.42
C VAL A 130 8.09 -5.21 11.86
N LYS A 131 8.21 -3.93 11.49
CA LYS A 131 7.21 -2.89 11.83
C LYS A 131 5.82 -3.21 11.25
N VAL A 132 5.75 -3.81 10.07
CA VAL A 132 4.49 -4.24 9.45
C VAL A 132 3.91 -5.44 10.20
N GLY A 133 4.70 -6.47 10.44
CA GLY A 133 4.29 -7.70 11.15
C GLY A 133 3.78 -7.43 12.56
N SER A 134 4.45 -6.53 13.29
CA SER A 134 4.09 -6.15 14.68
C SER A 134 2.68 -5.58 14.84
N ARG A 135 2.07 -5.10 13.75
CA ARG A 135 0.67 -4.59 13.77
C ARG A 135 -0.35 -5.71 13.88
N HIS A 136 0.05 -6.94 13.58
CA HIS A 136 -0.82 -8.11 13.49
C HIS A 136 -0.60 -9.11 14.62
N GLY A 137 0.37 -8.89 15.52
CA GLY A 137 0.71 -9.76 16.63
C GLY A 137 2.20 -9.93 16.82
N LYS A 138 2.66 -11.08 17.36
CA LYS A 138 4.08 -11.39 17.46
C LYS A 138 4.68 -11.48 16.04
N PRO A 139 5.61 -10.58 15.68
CA PRO A 139 6.10 -10.50 14.31
C PRO A 139 6.97 -11.70 13.94
N VAL A 140 6.86 -12.10 12.69
CA VAL A 140 7.80 -12.96 11.98
C VAL A 140 8.07 -12.35 10.61
N VAL A 141 9.29 -12.41 10.14
CA VAL A 141 9.69 -11.90 8.84
C VAL A 141 10.02 -13.06 7.91
N LEU A 142 9.49 -12.99 6.72
CA LEU A 142 9.80 -13.89 5.62
C LEU A 142 10.76 -13.21 4.65
N GLU A 143 11.83 -13.89 4.27
CA GLU A 143 12.63 -13.56 3.11
C GLU A 143 11.89 -14.00 1.85
N PHE A 144 11.85 -13.12 0.86
CA PHE A 144 11.28 -13.37 -0.46
C PHE A 144 12.37 -13.31 -1.52
N ARG A 145 12.60 -14.40 -2.24
CA ARG A 145 13.58 -14.51 -3.33
C ARG A 145 13.08 -13.81 -4.59
N ALA A 146 13.07 -12.47 -4.56
CA ALA A 146 12.43 -11.62 -5.55
C ALA A 146 13.05 -11.77 -6.95
N ARG A 147 14.37 -11.86 -7.05
CA ARG A 147 15.07 -12.03 -8.34
C ARG A 147 14.73 -13.36 -9.00
N ASN A 148 14.69 -14.44 -8.22
CA ASN A 148 14.30 -15.77 -8.74
C ASN A 148 12.86 -15.75 -9.21
N PHE A 149 11.96 -15.16 -8.42
CA PHE A 149 10.54 -15.02 -8.76
C PHE A 149 10.33 -14.34 -10.12
N VAL A 150 11.04 -13.23 -10.39
CA VAL A 150 10.95 -12.54 -11.69
C VAL A 150 11.65 -13.33 -12.79
N ALA A 151 12.79 -13.98 -12.51
CA ALA A 151 13.51 -14.81 -13.47
C ALA A 151 12.65 -16.00 -13.97
N ASP A 152 11.77 -16.51 -13.12
CA ASP A 152 10.83 -17.59 -13.46
C ASP A 152 9.56 -17.08 -14.18
N GLY A 153 9.53 -15.80 -14.58
CA GLY A 153 8.46 -15.19 -15.40
C GLY A 153 7.31 -14.58 -14.60
N ASN A 154 7.43 -14.46 -13.28
CA ASN A 154 6.40 -13.84 -12.46
C ASN A 154 6.50 -12.31 -12.46
N GLU A 155 5.37 -11.64 -12.28
CA GLU A 155 5.29 -10.18 -12.28
C GLU A 155 5.47 -9.60 -10.87
N LEU A 156 6.42 -8.68 -10.74
CA LEU A 156 6.69 -7.92 -9.53
C LEU A 156 6.70 -6.42 -9.86
N TYR A 157 5.95 -5.64 -9.10
CA TYR A 157 5.71 -4.23 -9.35
C TYR A 157 6.29 -3.37 -8.23
N LEU A 158 6.68 -2.15 -8.58
CA LEU A 158 7.13 -1.13 -7.64
C LEU A 158 6.21 0.09 -7.76
N SER A 159 5.55 0.44 -6.65
CA SER A 159 4.73 1.64 -6.56
C SER A 159 5.57 2.92 -6.48
N ALA A 160 4.97 4.08 -6.78
CA ALA A 160 5.63 5.38 -6.75
C ALA A 160 6.29 5.73 -5.39
N ASN A 161 5.79 5.15 -4.30
CA ASN A 161 6.34 5.33 -2.95
C ASN A 161 7.25 4.18 -2.49
N GLY A 162 7.78 3.37 -3.41
CA GLY A 162 8.81 2.37 -3.12
C GLY A 162 8.32 1.08 -2.46
N VAL A 163 7.02 0.78 -2.54
CA VAL A 163 6.48 -0.49 -2.04
C VAL A 163 6.44 -1.51 -3.18
N TRP A 164 7.10 -2.65 -2.97
CA TRP A 164 7.03 -3.77 -3.89
C TRP A 164 5.70 -4.51 -3.76
N GLN A 165 5.17 -5.01 -4.87
CA GLN A 165 3.86 -5.61 -4.94
C GLN A 165 3.82 -6.78 -5.91
N ALA A 166 3.13 -7.86 -5.54
CA ALA A 166 2.84 -9.00 -6.39
C ALA A 166 1.37 -9.41 -6.24
N LYS A 167 0.76 -9.99 -7.28
CA LYS A 167 -0.62 -10.52 -7.19
C LYS A 167 -0.71 -11.71 -6.25
N PHE A 168 0.34 -12.52 -6.22
CA PHE A 168 0.48 -13.70 -5.39
C PHE A 168 1.96 -14.05 -5.28
N VAL A 169 2.40 -14.63 -4.16
CA VAL A 169 3.77 -15.15 -4.01
C VAL A 169 3.69 -16.60 -3.54
N PRO A 170 4.06 -17.57 -4.40
CA PRO A 170 4.14 -18.98 -4.01
C PRO A 170 5.11 -19.22 -2.84
N ALA A 171 4.77 -20.17 -1.98
CA ALA A 171 5.56 -20.49 -0.79
C ALA A 171 7.01 -20.90 -1.10
N GLU A 172 7.24 -21.48 -2.27
CA GLU A 172 8.58 -21.89 -2.72
C GLU A 172 9.60 -20.75 -2.82
N TYR A 173 9.13 -19.48 -2.95
CA TYR A 173 10.00 -18.29 -2.96
C TYR A 173 10.21 -17.68 -1.57
N LEU A 174 9.61 -18.26 -0.53
CA LEU A 174 9.63 -17.75 0.84
C LEU A 174 10.50 -18.60 1.75
N ALA A 175 11.15 -17.97 2.71
CA ALA A 175 11.82 -18.62 3.81
C ALA A 175 11.65 -17.79 5.09
N VAL A 176 11.60 -18.44 6.25
CA VAL A 176 11.62 -17.72 7.53
C VAL A 176 12.99 -17.10 7.73
N CYS A 177 13.01 -15.78 8.01
CA CYS A 177 14.25 -15.08 8.30
C CYS A 177 14.72 -15.43 9.73
N GLU A 178 15.86 -16.10 9.84
CA GLU A 178 16.51 -16.40 11.12
C GLU A 178 17.45 -15.23 11.49
N LYS A 179 16.91 -14.21 12.17
CA LYS A 179 17.69 -13.10 12.77
C LYS A 179 17.33 -12.91 14.22
#